data_d1e1993ee56be41800a0664fdfdbe1de
#
_entry.id   d1e1993ee56be41800a0664fdfdbe1de
#
_cell.length_a   1.000
_cell.length_b   1.000
_cell.length_c   1.000
_cell.angle_alpha   90.00
_cell.angle_beta   90.00
_cell.angle_gamma   90.00
#
_symmetry.space_group_name_H-M   'P 1'
#
loop_
_entity.id
_entity.type
_entity.pdbx_description
1 polymer ?
#
loop_
_entity_poly.entity_id
_entity_poly.type
_entity_poly.pdbx_seq_one_letter_code
_entity_poly.pdbx_strand_id
1 'polypeptide(L)'
;DVTGWVVSVSYEVQREVAQQKILSYLSPDWILDVVMQQGRKDSLKNGVIDTIVVKNVFGGTSRLSFKSADQGREKFQGASLDFVWFDEEPPKDIYEECVMRVLDRCGEIYCTMTPLKGLTWVYDEIYLNVRQNPEIWYEQMEWKDNPYLDENEVEKLIASTSDDLQESRRFGRFKSEGGLVYSEFDENVHVIDPFPVPREWQCNISIDPGLKNPLSCHFYAVDGDGVIDYKK
;
A
#
# COMPACT_ATOMS: atom_id res chain seq x y z
N ASP A 1 23.13 4.61 14.55
CA ASP A 1 21.86 5.19 14.99
C ASP A 1 20.90 5.19 13.81
N VAL A 2 19.65 4.83 14.05
CA VAL A 2 18.60 4.74 13.03
C VAL A 2 17.50 5.76 13.35
N THR A 3 17.05 6.47 12.34
CA THR A 3 15.94 7.41 12.45
C THR A 3 14.86 7.03 11.45
N GLY A 4 13.65 6.75 11.93
CA GLY A 4 12.55 6.35 11.08
C GLY A 4 11.24 7.03 11.43
N TRP A 5 10.32 7.04 10.47
CA TRP A 5 8.96 7.47 10.67
C TRP A 5 7.98 6.31 10.56
N VAL A 6 6.97 6.36 11.42
CA VAL A 6 5.73 5.59 11.27
C VAL A 6 4.63 6.56 10.89
N VAL A 7 4.00 6.32 9.76
CA VAL A 7 3.00 7.22 9.19
C VAL A 7 1.66 6.51 9.13
N SER A 8 0.69 7.01 9.88
CA SER A 8 -0.69 6.51 9.86
C SER A 8 -1.61 7.49 9.15
N VAL A 9 -2.79 7.06 8.75
CA VAL A 9 -3.76 7.89 8.01
C VAL A 9 -4.29 9.07 8.84
N SER A 10 -4.43 8.88 10.16
CA SER A 10 -4.86 9.92 11.11
C SER A 10 -4.19 9.75 12.47
N TYR A 11 -4.25 10.80 13.30
CA TYR A 11 -3.75 10.73 14.68
C TYR A 11 -4.51 9.74 15.56
N GLU A 12 -5.78 9.52 15.30
CA GLU A 12 -6.58 8.55 16.03
C GLU A 12 -6.10 7.15 15.75
N VAL A 13 -5.94 6.80 14.48
CA VAL A 13 -5.39 5.51 14.05
C VAL A 13 -3.96 5.32 14.56
N GLN A 14 -3.11 6.36 14.49
CA GLN A 14 -1.76 6.32 15.06
C GLN A 14 -1.80 5.92 16.55
N ARG A 15 -2.62 6.60 17.37
CA ARG A 15 -2.71 6.37 18.80
C ARG A 15 -3.26 4.98 19.12
N GLU A 16 -4.31 4.57 18.44
CA GLU A 16 -5.08 3.37 18.79
C GLU A 16 -4.49 2.09 18.20
N VAL A 17 -3.79 2.20 17.07
CA VAL A 17 -3.24 1.05 16.36
C VAL A 17 -1.71 1.06 16.38
N ALA A 18 -1.07 1.88 15.55
CA ALA A 18 0.37 1.83 15.34
C ALA A 18 1.18 2.06 16.63
N GLN A 19 0.84 3.09 17.39
CA GLN A 19 1.51 3.40 18.66
C GLN A 19 1.38 2.27 19.67
N GLN A 20 0.18 1.72 19.88
CA GLN A 20 -0.05 0.64 20.84
C GLN A 20 0.68 -0.63 20.42
N LYS A 21 0.67 -0.95 19.13
CA LYS A 21 1.34 -2.12 18.58
C LYS A 21 2.85 -2.03 18.79
N ILE A 22 3.46 -0.90 18.47
CA ILE A 22 4.89 -0.67 18.66
C ILE A 22 5.27 -0.76 20.14
N LEU A 23 4.51 -0.11 21.04
CA LEU A 23 4.75 -0.19 22.46
C LEU A 23 4.63 -1.61 23.02
N SER A 24 3.79 -2.46 22.42
CA SER A 24 3.67 -3.86 22.83
C SER A 24 4.88 -4.73 22.48
N TYR A 25 5.65 -4.34 21.48
CA TYR A 25 6.87 -5.04 21.06
C TYR A 25 8.15 -4.48 21.69
N LEU A 26 8.14 -3.21 22.11
CA LEU A 26 9.29 -2.59 22.73
C LEU A 26 9.40 -2.98 24.21
N SER A 27 10.52 -3.57 24.63
CA SER A 27 10.80 -3.70 26.06
C SER A 27 10.93 -2.32 26.69
N PRO A 28 10.30 -2.08 27.87
CA PRO A 28 10.48 -0.84 28.59
C PRO A 28 11.95 -0.47 28.86
N ASP A 29 12.82 -1.46 29.05
CA ASP A 29 14.26 -1.27 29.30
C ASP A 29 15.02 -0.73 28.07
N TRP A 30 14.44 -0.81 26.90
CA TRP A 30 15.01 -0.24 25.67
C TRP A 30 14.62 1.20 25.45
N ILE A 31 13.53 1.66 26.05
CA ILE A 31 13.02 3.02 25.90
C ILE A 31 13.83 3.98 26.76
N LEU A 32 14.49 4.95 26.13
CA LEU A 32 15.27 5.98 26.82
C LEU A 32 14.45 7.23 27.09
N ASP A 33 13.59 7.60 26.15
CA ASP A 33 12.76 8.79 26.23
C ASP A 33 11.52 8.65 25.36
N VAL A 34 10.45 9.34 25.77
CA VAL A 34 9.20 9.44 25.01
C VAL A 34 8.75 10.88 24.97
N VAL A 35 8.80 11.47 23.78
CA VAL A 35 8.30 12.83 23.55
C VAL A 35 6.85 12.77 23.14
N MET A 36 6.00 13.45 23.91
CA MET A 36 4.56 13.55 23.62
C MET A 36 4.25 14.79 22.77
N GLN A 37 3.24 14.71 21.92
CA GLN A 37 2.76 15.88 21.20
C GLN A 37 2.23 16.95 22.15
N GLN A 38 2.56 18.22 21.88
CA GLN A 38 2.07 19.35 22.69
C GLN A 38 0.53 19.40 22.68
N GLY A 39 -0.03 19.64 23.86
CA GLY A 39 -1.48 19.73 24.05
C GLY A 39 -2.20 18.38 24.16
N ARG A 40 -1.49 17.25 24.03
CA ARG A 40 -2.03 15.89 24.13
C ARG A 40 -1.25 15.05 25.14
N LYS A 41 -0.95 15.67 26.27
CA LYS A 41 -0.05 15.14 27.33
C LYS A 41 -0.79 14.25 28.33
N ASP A 42 -1.50 13.26 27.87
CA ASP A 42 -2.05 12.23 28.73
C ASP A 42 -0.99 11.15 29.05
N SER A 43 -1.40 10.04 29.62
CA SER A 43 -0.53 8.91 29.82
C SER A 43 -0.04 8.32 28.47
N LEU A 44 1.04 7.52 28.51
CA LEU A 44 1.53 6.78 27.32
C LEU A 44 0.44 5.96 26.61
N LYS A 45 -0.61 5.54 27.34
CA LYS A 45 -1.75 4.82 26.78
C LYS A 45 -2.73 5.70 26.03
N ASN A 46 -2.97 6.92 26.52
CA ASN A 46 -4.05 7.78 26.04
C ASN A 46 -3.56 9.00 25.28
N GLY A 47 -2.27 9.34 25.43
CA GLY A 47 -1.66 10.46 24.75
C GLY A 47 -1.18 10.10 23.33
N VAL A 48 -0.86 11.13 22.56
CA VAL A 48 -0.25 10.97 21.23
C VAL A 48 1.26 11.15 21.35
N ILE A 49 2.00 10.10 21.02
CA ILE A 49 3.44 10.14 21.01
C ILE A 49 3.92 10.85 19.73
N ASP A 50 4.90 11.71 19.87
CA ASP A 50 5.63 12.31 18.76
C ASP A 50 6.85 11.47 18.39
N THR A 51 7.67 11.14 19.39
CA THR A 51 8.91 10.39 19.15
C THR A 51 9.22 9.46 20.33
N ILE A 52 9.66 8.25 20.02
CA ILE A 52 10.27 7.33 20.97
C ILE A 52 11.77 7.27 20.68
N VAL A 53 12.59 7.42 21.72
CA VAL A 53 14.04 7.22 21.65
C VAL A 53 14.38 5.89 22.32
N VAL A 54 15.08 5.03 21.59
CA VAL A 54 15.43 3.69 22.07
C VAL A 54 16.92 3.45 22.03
N LYS A 55 17.41 2.56 22.90
CA LYS A 55 18.75 1.98 22.78
C LYS A 55 18.81 1.13 21.52
N ASN A 56 19.87 1.22 20.75
CA ASN A 56 20.12 0.26 19.70
C ASN A 56 21.12 -0.83 20.16
N VAL A 57 21.12 -1.94 19.44
CA VAL A 57 21.95 -3.12 19.78
C VAL A 57 23.46 -2.86 19.67
N PHE A 58 23.86 -1.77 19.03
CA PHE A 58 25.27 -1.37 18.85
C PHE A 58 25.75 -0.35 19.87
N GLY A 59 24.93 -0.05 20.89
CA GLY A 59 25.30 0.87 21.98
C GLY A 59 25.00 2.35 21.71
N GLY A 60 24.39 2.68 20.57
CA GLY A 60 23.89 4.01 20.25
C GLY A 60 22.42 4.20 20.57
N THR A 61 21.81 5.22 19.97
CA THR A 61 20.40 5.53 20.13
C THR A 61 19.69 5.61 18.77
N SER A 62 18.45 5.14 18.71
CA SER A 62 17.61 5.24 17.53
C SER A 62 16.34 6.01 17.84
N ARG A 63 15.76 6.64 16.84
CA ARG A 63 14.56 7.47 16.97
C ARG A 63 13.47 6.96 16.07
N LEU A 64 12.29 6.81 16.64
CA LEU A 64 11.08 6.46 15.92
C LEU A 64 10.06 7.57 16.13
N SER A 65 9.79 8.35 15.09
CA SER A 65 8.80 9.42 15.16
C SER A 65 7.50 9.02 14.48
N PHE A 66 6.40 9.46 15.06
CA PHE A 66 5.07 9.20 14.56
C PHE A 66 4.54 10.39 13.78
N LYS A 67 3.99 10.13 12.61
CA LYS A 67 3.40 11.13 11.72
C LYS A 67 1.98 10.71 11.35
N SER A 68 1.18 11.69 11.02
CA SER A 68 -0.17 11.47 10.53
C SER A 68 -0.34 12.13 9.17
N ALA A 69 -0.91 11.40 8.21
CA ALA A 69 -1.09 11.90 6.84
C ALA A 69 -2.07 13.08 6.75
N ASP A 70 -3.00 13.20 7.71
CA ASP A 70 -3.94 14.32 7.80
C ASP A 70 -3.28 15.68 8.12
N GLN A 71 -2.00 15.67 8.52
CA GLN A 71 -1.22 16.90 8.72
C GLN A 71 -0.84 17.61 7.40
N GLY A 72 -0.97 16.92 6.29
CA GLY A 72 -0.54 17.40 4.97
C GLY A 72 0.96 17.29 4.71
N ARG A 73 1.31 17.31 3.42
CA ARG A 73 2.66 17.08 2.88
C ARG A 73 3.76 17.95 3.53
N GLU A 74 3.45 19.19 3.87
CA GLU A 74 4.43 20.15 4.42
C GLU A 74 5.08 19.65 5.73
N LYS A 75 4.37 18.82 6.51
CA LYS A 75 4.88 18.27 7.77
C LYS A 75 5.89 17.12 7.58
N PHE A 76 6.07 16.68 6.34
CA PHE A 76 7.01 15.62 5.97
C PHE A 76 8.33 16.17 5.39
N GLN A 77 8.50 17.49 5.32
CA GLN A 77 9.70 18.12 4.80
C GLN A 77 10.83 18.20 5.84
N GLY A 78 12.08 18.29 5.35
CA GLY A 78 13.26 18.69 6.13
C GLY A 78 13.87 17.61 7.02
N ALA A 79 13.60 16.32 6.80
CA ALA A 79 14.21 15.20 7.53
C ALA A 79 15.12 14.36 6.64
N SER A 80 16.06 13.65 7.26
CA SER A 80 16.88 12.58 6.67
C SER A 80 16.59 11.29 7.43
N LEU A 81 16.11 10.27 6.74
CA LEU A 81 15.56 9.07 7.35
C LEU A 81 16.22 7.80 6.85
N ASP A 82 16.37 6.84 7.74
CA ASP A 82 16.81 5.48 7.40
C ASP A 82 15.64 4.61 6.94
N PHE A 83 14.42 4.91 7.41
CA PHE A 83 13.21 4.26 6.90
C PHE A 83 11.94 5.09 7.10
N VAL A 84 10.92 4.77 6.30
CA VAL A 84 9.54 5.19 6.52
C VAL A 84 8.62 3.97 6.45
N TRP A 85 7.81 3.77 7.48
CA TRP A 85 6.76 2.76 7.48
C TRP A 85 5.39 3.45 7.38
N PHE A 86 4.65 3.17 6.32
CA PHE A 86 3.26 3.54 6.16
C PHE A 86 2.36 2.43 6.69
N ASP A 87 1.55 2.77 7.69
CA ASP A 87 0.47 1.94 8.21
C ASP A 87 -0.81 2.33 7.45
N GLU A 88 -1.17 1.55 6.47
CA GLU A 88 -2.12 1.77 5.39
C GLU A 88 -1.61 2.66 4.25
N GLU A 89 -2.31 2.62 3.11
CA GLU A 89 -1.97 3.35 1.90
C GLU A 89 -1.96 4.88 2.12
N PRO A 90 -0.80 5.53 1.93
CA PRO A 90 -0.68 6.97 2.07
C PRO A 90 -1.22 7.73 0.85
N PRO A 91 -1.53 9.02 0.99
CA PRO A 91 -1.65 9.93 -0.14
C PRO A 91 -0.34 9.96 -0.96
N LYS A 92 -0.48 9.99 -2.29
CA LYS A 92 0.67 9.91 -3.21
C LYS A 92 1.69 11.02 -2.97
N ASP A 93 1.25 12.24 -2.76
CA ASP A 93 2.09 13.42 -2.51
C ASP A 93 2.93 13.31 -1.22
N ILE A 94 2.39 12.62 -0.20
CA ILE A 94 3.12 12.31 1.04
C ILE A 94 4.16 11.20 0.80
N TYR A 95 3.79 10.17 0.04
CA TYR A 95 4.73 9.12 -0.34
C TYR A 95 5.93 9.70 -1.11
N GLU A 96 5.68 10.51 -2.14
CA GLU A 96 6.71 11.18 -2.93
C GLU A 96 7.63 12.05 -2.07
N GLU A 97 7.07 12.77 -1.09
CA GLU A 97 7.87 13.54 -0.13
C GLU A 97 8.76 12.64 0.73
N CYS A 98 8.23 11.50 1.19
CA CYS A 98 9.00 10.53 1.99
C CYS A 98 10.12 9.87 1.18
N VAL A 99 9.93 9.60 -0.12
CA VAL A 99 11.00 9.12 -1.01
C VAL A 99 12.20 10.07 -0.98
N MET A 100 11.97 11.38 -0.99
CA MET A 100 13.03 12.36 -0.89
C MET A 100 13.72 12.38 0.48
N ARG A 101 13.05 11.91 1.55
CA ARG A 101 13.60 11.89 2.92
C ARG A 101 14.51 10.71 3.20
N VAL A 102 14.39 9.64 2.44
CA VAL A 102 15.23 8.44 2.59
C VAL A 102 16.43 8.43 1.64
N LEU A 103 16.44 9.31 0.64
CA LEU A 103 17.41 9.29 -0.45
C LEU A 103 18.86 9.44 0.00
N ASP A 104 19.16 10.39 0.89
CA ASP A 104 20.51 10.70 1.34
C ASP A 104 21.13 9.67 2.28
N ARG A 105 20.29 8.80 2.85
CA ARG A 105 20.70 7.69 3.70
C ARG A 105 20.58 6.32 3.04
N CYS A 106 20.20 6.27 1.77
CA CYS A 106 19.84 5.03 1.08
C CYS A 106 18.84 4.20 1.91
N GLY A 107 17.88 4.90 2.51
CA GLY A 107 16.90 4.31 3.39
C GLY A 107 15.76 3.63 2.62
N GLU A 108 14.89 2.96 3.35
CA GLU A 108 13.83 2.11 2.80
C GLU A 108 12.44 2.67 3.10
N ILE A 109 11.49 2.40 2.22
CA ILE A 109 10.07 2.66 2.45
C ILE A 109 9.32 1.35 2.36
N TYR A 110 8.49 1.08 3.35
CA TYR A 110 7.57 -0.05 3.32
C TYR A 110 6.17 0.36 3.76
N CYS A 111 5.19 -0.34 3.21
CA CYS A 111 3.78 -0.10 3.49
C CYS A 111 3.11 -1.42 3.86
N THR A 112 2.40 -1.42 4.98
CA THR A 112 1.51 -2.51 5.37
C THR A 112 0.08 -2.02 5.17
N MET A 113 -0.64 -2.60 4.21
CA MET A 113 -1.95 -2.10 3.83
C MET A 113 -2.92 -3.20 3.43
N THR A 114 -4.19 -2.91 3.56
CA THR A 114 -5.25 -3.68 2.93
C THR A 114 -5.76 -2.89 1.71
N PRO A 115 -5.78 -3.43 0.48
CA PRO A 115 -6.12 -2.68 -0.73
C PRO A 115 -7.63 -2.43 -0.85
N LEU A 116 -8.20 -1.68 0.10
CA LEU A 116 -9.63 -1.39 0.18
C LEU A 116 -10.10 -0.30 -0.78
N LYS A 117 -9.17 0.53 -1.28
CA LYS A 117 -9.46 1.65 -2.16
C LYS A 117 -9.43 1.29 -3.65
N GLY A 118 -9.36 0.01 -3.96
CA GLY A 118 -9.33 -0.46 -5.35
C GLY A 118 -7.98 -0.24 -6.05
N LEU A 119 -8.04 0.03 -7.35
CA LEU A 119 -6.86 0.25 -8.21
C LEU A 119 -6.38 1.69 -8.09
N THR A 120 -5.59 1.95 -7.07
CA THR A 120 -5.02 3.26 -6.77
C THR A 120 -3.64 3.43 -7.41
N TRP A 121 -2.98 4.57 -7.13
CA TRP A 121 -1.61 4.83 -7.56
C TRP A 121 -0.62 3.75 -7.08
N VAL A 122 -0.88 3.12 -5.91
CA VAL A 122 -0.05 2.00 -5.40
C VAL A 122 -0.15 0.78 -6.32
N TYR A 123 -1.35 0.50 -6.85
CA TYR A 123 -1.51 -0.54 -7.85
C TYR A 123 -0.73 -0.23 -9.11
N ASP A 124 -0.92 0.96 -9.69
CA ASP A 124 -0.34 1.33 -10.98
C ASP A 124 1.19 1.50 -10.92
N GLU A 125 1.71 2.13 -9.88
CA GLU A 125 3.11 2.55 -9.83
C GLU A 125 4.00 1.60 -9.01
N ILE A 126 3.43 0.84 -8.08
CA ILE A 126 4.18 -0.09 -7.24
C ILE A 126 3.88 -1.54 -7.67
N TYR A 127 2.64 -1.99 -7.52
CA TYR A 127 2.28 -3.40 -7.70
C TYR A 127 2.56 -3.91 -9.12
N LEU A 128 2.14 -3.17 -10.15
CA LEU A 128 2.41 -3.57 -11.55
C LEU A 128 3.89 -3.55 -11.92
N ASN A 129 4.72 -2.80 -11.19
CA ASN A 129 6.14 -2.66 -11.45
C ASN A 129 7.03 -3.64 -10.67
N VAL A 130 6.49 -4.44 -9.75
CA VAL A 130 7.26 -5.42 -8.96
C VAL A 130 8.12 -6.35 -9.82
N ARG A 131 7.59 -6.82 -10.95
CA ARG A 131 8.32 -7.73 -11.84
C ARG A 131 9.39 -7.05 -12.69
N GLN A 132 9.31 -5.75 -12.86
CA GLN A 132 10.20 -4.98 -13.75
C GLN A 132 11.28 -4.22 -12.98
N ASN A 133 11.03 -3.91 -11.71
CA ASN A 133 11.95 -3.17 -10.86
C ASN A 133 12.41 -4.04 -9.68
N PRO A 134 13.69 -4.49 -9.65
CA PRO A 134 14.21 -5.33 -8.57
C PRO A 134 14.32 -4.61 -7.22
N GLU A 135 14.17 -3.29 -7.18
CA GLU A 135 14.16 -2.51 -5.94
C GLU A 135 12.79 -2.51 -5.26
N ILE A 136 11.74 -3.01 -5.95
CA ILE A 136 10.40 -3.14 -5.37
C ILE A 136 10.19 -4.58 -4.92
N TRP A 137 9.92 -4.74 -3.64
CA TRP A 137 9.50 -6.00 -3.06
C TRP A 137 8.02 -5.96 -2.71
N TYR A 138 7.32 -7.07 -2.88
CA TYR A 138 5.90 -7.22 -2.59
C TYR A 138 5.63 -8.59 -1.99
N GLU A 139 4.86 -8.63 -0.92
CA GLU A 139 4.35 -9.85 -0.31
C GLU A 139 2.85 -9.73 -0.06
N GLN A 140 2.12 -10.74 -0.46
CA GLN A 140 0.67 -10.83 -0.23
C GLN A 140 0.41 -11.83 0.87
N MET A 141 -0.37 -11.43 1.87
CA MET A 141 -0.78 -12.27 2.98
C MET A 141 -2.29 -12.48 2.97
N GLU A 142 -2.70 -13.72 3.16
CA GLU A 142 -4.09 -14.11 3.33
C GLU A 142 -4.39 -14.41 4.81
N TRP A 143 -5.65 -14.41 5.20
CA TRP A 143 -6.02 -14.77 6.59
C TRP A 143 -5.51 -16.15 7.00
N LYS A 144 -5.49 -17.12 6.08
CA LYS A 144 -4.97 -18.47 6.36
C LYS A 144 -3.49 -18.53 6.71
N ASP A 145 -2.73 -17.50 6.33
CA ASP A 145 -1.29 -17.43 6.62
C ASP A 145 -1.02 -16.99 8.06
N ASN A 146 -2.05 -16.56 8.79
CA ASN A 146 -1.94 -16.19 10.19
C ASN A 146 -2.34 -17.38 11.10
N PRO A 147 -1.36 -18.06 11.72
CA PRO A 147 -1.62 -19.25 12.53
C PRO A 147 -2.34 -18.95 13.86
N TYR A 148 -2.54 -17.70 14.20
CA TYR A 148 -3.22 -17.29 15.43
C TYR A 148 -4.71 -16.99 15.25
N LEU A 149 -5.23 -17.07 14.01
CA LEU A 149 -6.65 -16.91 13.76
C LEU A 149 -7.38 -18.24 14.01
N ASP A 150 -8.49 -18.17 14.73
CA ASP A 150 -9.39 -19.32 14.89
C ASP A 150 -10.16 -19.56 13.59
N GLU A 151 -10.06 -20.78 13.04
CA GLU A 151 -10.66 -21.15 11.76
C GLU A 151 -12.19 -20.98 11.76
N ASN A 152 -12.88 -21.29 12.87
CA ASN A 152 -14.33 -21.15 12.94
C ASN A 152 -14.75 -19.67 12.95
N GLU A 153 -13.97 -18.80 13.58
CA GLU A 153 -14.25 -17.36 13.56
C GLU A 153 -13.98 -16.75 12.17
N VAL A 154 -12.96 -17.24 11.48
CA VAL A 154 -12.68 -16.88 10.09
C VAL A 154 -13.83 -17.28 9.16
N GLU A 155 -14.36 -18.52 9.29
CA GLU A 155 -15.50 -18.99 8.50
C GLU A 155 -16.76 -18.14 8.74
N LYS A 156 -17.07 -17.81 9.99
CA LYS A 156 -18.18 -16.90 10.32
C LYS A 156 -18.02 -15.52 9.69
N LEU A 157 -16.81 -14.99 9.74
CA LEU A 157 -16.50 -13.69 9.16
C LEU A 157 -16.65 -13.72 7.62
N ILE A 158 -16.18 -14.79 6.99
CA ILE A 158 -16.35 -15.02 5.54
C ILE A 158 -17.84 -15.03 5.19
N ALA A 159 -18.65 -15.79 5.93
CA ALA A 159 -20.09 -15.92 5.68
C ALA A 159 -20.86 -14.60 5.85
N SER A 160 -20.33 -13.67 6.66
CA SER A 160 -20.95 -12.36 6.92
C SER A 160 -20.38 -11.22 6.07
N THR A 161 -19.30 -11.46 5.32
CA THR A 161 -18.61 -10.44 4.51
C THR A 161 -19.05 -10.56 3.05
N SER A 162 -19.36 -9.44 2.40
CA SER A 162 -19.67 -9.43 0.97
C SER A 162 -18.49 -9.90 0.12
N ASP A 163 -18.77 -10.56 -1.00
CA ASP A 163 -17.74 -11.09 -1.90
C ASP A 163 -16.73 -10.01 -2.33
N ASP A 164 -17.20 -8.79 -2.51
CA ASP A 164 -16.35 -7.66 -2.86
C ASP A 164 -15.29 -7.33 -1.81
N LEU A 165 -15.64 -7.41 -0.54
CA LEU A 165 -14.71 -7.18 0.56
C LEU A 165 -13.83 -8.38 0.87
N GLN A 166 -14.24 -9.59 0.50
CA GLN A 166 -13.43 -10.80 0.70
C GLN A 166 -12.15 -10.74 -0.12
N GLU A 167 -12.20 -10.33 -1.38
CA GLU A 167 -11.01 -10.24 -2.24
C GLU A 167 -9.92 -9.37 -1.60
N SER A 168 -10.28 -8.19 -1.11
CA SER A 168 -9.31 -7.29 -0.50
C SER A 168 -8.94 -7.68 0.94
N ARG A 169 -9.92 -8.01 1.79
CA ARG A 169 -9.65 -8.27 3.22
C ARG A 169 -9.09 -9.66 3.49
N ARG A 170 -9.66 -10.69 2.84
CA ARG A 170 -9.27 -12.08 3.05
C ARG A 170 -8.01 -12.44 2.31
N PHE A 171 -7.92 -12.02 1.05
CA PHE A 171 -6.84 -12.41 0.15
C PHE A 171 -5.80 -11.31 -0.08
N GLY A 172 -6.00 -10.10 0.45
CA GLY A 172 -5.08 -8.98 0.25
C GLY A 172 -4.93 -8.54 -1.21
N ARG A 173 -5.95 -8.78 -2.05
CA ARG A 173 -5.89 -8.52 -3.49
C ARG A 173 -6.43 -7.14 -3.83
N PHE A 174 -5.77 -6.49 -4.76
CA PHE A 174 -6.33 -5.29 -5.39
C PHE A 174 -7.56 -5.66 -6.19
N LYS A 175 -8.61 -4.85 -6.07
CA LYS A 175 -9.85 -5.00 -6.81
C LYS A 175 -10.29 -3.65 -7.36
N SER A 176 -10.84 -3.62 -8.57
CA SER A 176 -11.45 -2.41 -9.12
C SER A 176 -12.69 -2.02 -8.32
N GLU A 177 -12.73 -0.80 -7.81
CA GLU A 177 -13.96 -0.21 -7.26
C GLU A 177 -14.90 0.18 -8.42
N GLY A 178 -16.00 -0.48 -8.50
CA GLY A 178 -16.97 -0.33 -9.59
C GLY A 178 -16.88 -1.55 -10.49
N GLY A 179 -17.89 -2.38 -10.39
CA GLY A 179 -17.94 -3.68 -11.03
C GLY A 179 -17.24 -3.69 -12.38
N LEU A 180 -16.25 -4.53 -12.51
CA LEU A 180 -15.65 -4.81 -13.80
C LEU A 180 -16.81 -5.04 -14.77
N VAL A 181 -16.84 -4.30 -15.87
CA VAL A 181 -17.83 -4.54 -16.93
C VAL A 181 -17.73 -6.00 -17.38
N TYR A 182 -16.52 -6.58 -17.21
CA TYR A 182 -16.22 -7.98 -17.45
C TYR A 182 -15.64 -8.59 -16.18
N SER A 183 -16.50 -9.10 -15.30
CA SER A 183 -16.12 -9.75 -14.04
C SER A 183 -15.31 -11.02 -14.22
N GLU A 184 -15.44 -11.66 -15.40
CA GLU A 184 -14.73 -12.88 -15.77
C GLU A 184 -13.33 -12.62 -16.36
N PHE A 185 -12.89 -11.36 -16.49
CA PHE A 185 -11.57 -11.06 -17.02
C PHE A 185 -10.49 -11.49 -16.04
N ASP A 186 -9.64 -12.43 -16.45
CA ASP A 186 -8.47 -12.93 -15.73
C ASP A 186 -7.23 -12.72 -16.60
N GLU A 187 -6.26 -11.95 -16.11
CA GLU A 187 -5.02 -11.66 -16.84
C GLU A 187 -4.25 -12.93 -17.22
N ASN A 188 -4.28 -13.97 -16.39
CA ASN A 188 -3.58 -15.22 -16.65
C ASN A 188 -4.23 -16.04 -17.77
N VAL A 189 -5.50 -15.79 -18.03
CA VAL A 189 -6.30 -16.50 -19.06
C VAL A 189 -6.44 -15.67 -20.32
N HIS A 190 -6.67 -14.36 -20.16
CA HIS A 190 -7.08 -13.49 -21.26
C HIS A 190 -5.96 -12.62 -21.82
N VAL A 191 -4.81 -12.52 -21.13
CA VAL A 191 -3.63 -11.84 -21.63
C VAL A 191 -2.65 -12.87 -22.18
N ILE A 192 -2.39 -12.78 -23.47
CA ILE A 192 -1.49 -13.69 -24.18
C ILE A 192 -0.18 -13.00 -24.53
N ASP A 193 0.86 -13.79 -24.80
CA ASP A 193 2.13 -13.26 -25.26
C ASP A 193 1.98 -12.50 -26.59
N PRO A 194 2.69 -11.38 -26.79
CA PRO A 194 2.64 -10.62 -28.02
C PRO A 194 3.05 -11.46 -29.24
N PHE A 195 2.24 -11.42 -30.27
CA PHE A 195 2.54 -12.08 -31.55
C PHE A 195 2.34 -11.11 -32.75
N PRO A 196 2.95 -11.34 -33.91
CA PRO A 196 2.72 -10.58 -35.12
C PRO A 196 1.29 -10.80 -35.63
N VAL A 197 0.47 -9.73 -35.70
CA VAL A 197 -0.88 -9.84 -36.28
C VAL A 197 -0.81 -10.16 -37.75
N PRO A 198 -1.45 -11.25 -38.25
CA PRO A 198 -1.51 -11.59 -39.66
C PRO A 198 -2.11 -10.45 -40.48
N ARG A 199 -1.58 -10.24 -41.69
CA ARG A 199 -2.01 -9.13 -42.57
C ARG A 199 -3.44 -9.25 -43.08
N GLU A 200 -3.95 -10.46 -43.11
CA GLU A 200 -5.32 -10.81 -43.52
C GLU A 200 -6.38 -10.52 -42.44
N TRP A 201 -5.96 -10.27 -41.19
CA TRP A 201 -6.89 -9.95 -40.11
C TRP A 201 -7.37 -8.52 -40.23
N GLN A 202 -8.66 -8.31 -39.93
CA GLN A 202 -9.25 -6.99 -39.92
C GLN A 202 -8.84 -6.26 -38.64
N CYS A 203 -8.06 -5.18 -38.79
CA CYS A 203 -7.63 -4.34 -37.69
C CYS A 203 -8.56 -3.13 -37.54
N ASN A 204 -8.91 -2.80 -36.30
CA ASN A 204 -9.77 -1.68 -35.98
C ASN A 204 -9.19 -0.88 -34.79
N ILE A 205 -9.65 0.35 -34.66
CA ILE A 205 -9.30 1.25 -33.55
C ILE A 205 -10.58 1.77 -32.94
N SER A 206 -10.70 1.69 -31.62
CA SER A 206 -11.75 2.35 -30.85
C SER A 206 -11.13 3.47 -30.01
N ILE A 207 -11.71 4.67 -30.07
CA ILE A 207 -11.23 5.84 -29.34
C ILE A 207 -12.38 6.38 -28.51
N ASP A 208 -12.13 6.51 -27.19
CA ASP A 208 -12.98 7.22 -26.26
C ASP A 208 -12.29 8.53 -25.82
N PRO A 209 -12.71 9.69 -26.35
CA PRO A 209 -12.11 10.97 -26.00
C PRO A 209 -12.68 11.49 -24.70
N GLY A 210 -12.21 10.95 -23.57
CA GLY A 210 -12.66 11.41 -22.25
C GLY A 210 -12.45 12.91 -22.04
N LEU A 211 -13.45 13.61 -21.50
CA LEU A 211 -13.37 15.04 -21.20
C LEU A 211 -12.70 15.35 -19.86
N LYS A 212 -12.84 14.47 -18.88
CA LYS A 212 -12.25 14.57 -17.54
C LYS A 212 -11.25 13.45 -17.24
N ASN A 213 -11.38 12.33 -17.92
CA ASN A 213 -10.52 11.19 -17.85
C ASN A 213 -9.54 11.18 -19.02
N PRO A 214 -8.39 10.50 -18.92
CA PRO A 214 -7.48 10.32 -20.05
C PRO A 214 -8.21 9.72 -21.26
N LEU A 215 -7.77 10.11 -22.46
CA LEU A 215 -8.23 9.50 -23.71
C LEU A 215 -7.90 8.00 -23.67
N SER A 216 -8.91 7.17 -23.95
CA SER A 216 -8.73 5.73 -24.12
C SER A 216 -8.68 5.39 -25.62
N CYS A 217 -7.66 4.65 -26.04
CA CYS A 217 -7.48 4.21 -27.42
C CYS A 217 -7.14 2.73 -27.44
N HIS A 218 -7.98 1.94 -28.09
CA HIS A 218 -7.85 0.50 -28.17
C HIS A 218 -7.64 0.05 -29.63
N PHE A 219 -6.60 -0.76 -29.83
CA PHE A 219 -6.32 -1.43 -31.10
C PHE A 219 -6.73 -2.89 -30.97
N TYR A 220 -7.52 -3.39 -31.89
CA TYR A 220 -7.91 -4.79 -31.91
C TYR A 220 -7.95 -5.35 -33.32
N ALA A 221 -7.72 -6.64 -33.43
CA ALA A 221 -7.77 -7.39 -34.66
C ALA A 221 -8.80 -8.52 -34.52
N VAL A 222 -9.45 -8.85 -35.61
CA VAL A 222 -10.44 -9.92 -35.69
C VAL A 222 -9.87 -11.00 -36.59
N ASP A 223 -9.77 -12.23 -36.06
CA ASP A 223 -9.28 -13.39 -36.82
C ASP A 223 -10.35 -13.93 -37.80
N GLY A 224 -10.01 -15.01 -38.53
CA GLY A 224 -10.93 -15.63 -39.47
C GLY A 224 -12.15 -16.31 -38.86
N ASP A 225 -12.09 -16.61 -37.56
CA ASP A 225 -13.17 -17.24 -36.80
C ASP A 225 -14.04 -16.21 -36.06
N GLY A 226 -13.72 -14.92 -36.19
CA GLY A 226 -14.42 -13.82 -35.56
C GLY A 226 -14.03 -13.57 -34.09
N VAL A 227 -12.93 -14.15 -33.65
CA VAL A 227 -12.35 -13.89 -32.33
C VAL A 227 -11.61 -12.55 -32.34
N ILE A 228 -11.82 -11.75 -31.31
CA ILE A 228 -11.17 -10.44 -31.16
C ILE A 228 -9.91 -10.59 -30.31
N ASP A 229 -8.75 -10.34 -30.93
CA ASP A 229 -7.48 -10.23 -30.24
C ASP A 229 -7.14 -8.76 -29.95
N TYR A 230 -6.78 -8.49 -28.71
CA TYR A 230 -6.53 -7.15 -28.21
C TYR A 230 -5.05 -6.90 -27.95
N LYS A 231 -4.51 -5.81 -28.48
CA LYS A 231 -3.17 -5.30 -28.11
C LYS A 231 -3.32 -4.00 -27.32
N LYS A 232 -2.71 -4.00 -26.15
CA LYS A 232 -2.55 -2.81 -25.31
C LYS A 232 -1.48 -1.89 -25.87
#